data_30650b4b87f69ab589788992b092c5f6
#
_entry.id   30650b4b87f69ab589788992b092c5f6
#
_cell.length_a   1.000
_cell.length_b   1.000
_cell.length_c   1.000
_cell.angle_alpha   90.00
_cell.angle_beta   90.00
_cell.angle_gamma   90.00
#
_symmetry.space_group_name_H-M   'P 1'
#
loop_
_entity.id
_entity.type
_entity.pdbx_description
1 polymer ?
#
loop_
_entity_poly.entity_id
_entity_poly.type
_entity_poly.pdbx_seq_one_letter_code
_entity_poly.pdbx_strand_id
1 'polypeptide(L)'
;MLTIAGLATARGLVSGPVYLYRGDEDIPVSEYAIPVGREGDEFMRLKKATADVGRDLETLIGVLSERSKDGQDAKVFEGHLMILEDPILKKEIGKLVVERRINAEAAVKRGIDKFRKQFQRMNDEYFRERVRDLDDVERRLLRALTGFTRSPHLDLSSPCIVVADDLTPSETVQLPRDKVLGFATNGGSTTSHVALLARAMGIPCVTGLGCVTQKVRPGAIVLLDGTAGTITVDPDEQAIAAFEALVQKQHESEQILHDGKPAGTLKDGGEVKIFANVHPGVPFGALKEMGARGVGLYRSEYLWLNGEKEPDEETQFEAYKAIAEYVRNLSPEAHVTIRALDIGGDKTVRGITVKENNPFLGNRSIRYLLSAKDVFRRQLRAILRASAFGRIKIMYPMVSCVEEMREAAVVMEEVKHELDEAGVKYDREIPVGAMIEVPAAAINARAIAKYCKFFSIGTNDLVQYTMAADRSNEEVAHLYQPTHPAVLTLMQHVIKVANELQLPVSVCGESASDPIVGVLWASMGTDVLSMSATYIPLMSKILRRLTRSDLDEYRELALSMNNGETGNEILDACRRWMERKIPDLETLLI
;
A
#
# COMPACT_ATOMS: atom_id res chain seq x y z
N MET A 1 -0.40 29.17 21.00
CA MET A 1 -0.45 27.74 20.62
C MET A 1 -1.81 27.40 20.04
N LEU A 2 -1.84 26.79 18.87
CA LEU A 2 -3.06 26.31 18.21
C LEU A 2 -2.80 24.92 17.62
N THR A 3 -3.57 23.93 18.04
CA THR A 3 -3.51 22.59 17.45
C THR A 3 -4.67 22.39 16.49
N ILE A 4 -4.35 21.93 15.27
CA ILE A 4 -5.30 21.66 14.19
C ILE A 4 -5.27 20.17 13.92
N ALA A 5 -6.43 19.53 13.88
CA ALA A 5 -6.58 18.12 13.55
C ALA A 5 -6.92 17.94 12.08
N GLY A 6 -6.34 16.93 11.47
CA GLY A 6 -6.57 16.46 10.10
C GLY A 6 -6.59 14.94 10.06
N LEU A 7 -6.21 14.38 8.92
CA LEU A 7 -6.12 12.95 8.71
C LEU A 7 -4.67 12.48 8.91
N ALA A 8 -4.47 11.51 9.79
CA ALA A 8 -3.20 10.81 9.97
C ALA A 8 -2.85 10.04 8.69
N THR A 9 -1.86 10.52 7.94
CA THR A 9 -1.61 10.05 6.58
C THR A 9 -0.31 9.28 6.44
N ALA A 10 0.79 9.79 7.01
CA ALA A 10 2.04 9.07 7.17
C ALA A 10 2.58 9.33 8.58
N ARG A 11 2.93 8.24 9.26
CA ARG A 11 3.33 8.26 10.68
C ARG A 11 4.67 8.96 10.88
N GLY A 12 4.88 9.44 12.09
CA GLY A 12 6.12 10.03 12.58
C GLY A 12 5.89 11.39 13.23
N LEU A 13 6.89 11.80 14.00
CA LEU A 13 6.91 13.05 14.76
C LEU A 13 8.03 13.92 14.21
N VAL A 14 7.74 15.16 13.88
CA VAL A 14 8.76 16.12 13.45
C VAL A 14 8.43 17.54 13.88
N SER A 15 9.44 18.27 14.33
CA SER A 15 9.39 19.70 14.57
C SER A 15 10.30 20.43 13.58
N GLY A 16 9.86 21.57 13.10
CA GLY A 16 10.69 22.33 12.17
C GLY A 16 10.04 23.63 11.69
N PRO A 17 10.81 24.43 10.95
CA PRO A 17 10.28 25.65 10.36
C PRO A 17 9.34 25.34 9.20
N VAL A 18 8.30 26.16 9.06
CA VAL A 18 7.33 26.07 7.98
C VAL A 18 7.90 26.62 6.69
N TYR A 19 7.86 25.84 5.63
CA TYR A 19 7.86 26.35 4.27
C TYR A 19 6.42 26.41 3.77
N LEU A 20 5.87 27.62 3.71
CA LEU A 20 4.51 27.83 3.23
C LEU A 20 4.51 27.84 1.69
N TYR A 21 4.08 26.71 1.11
CA TYR A 21 3.87 26.61 -0.31
C TYR A 21 2.49 27.16 -0.65
N ARG A 22 2.48 28.33 -1.24
CA ARG A 22 1.30 28.88 -1.91
C ARG A 22 1.44 28.49 -3.36
N GLY A 23 0.79 27.41 -3.75
CA GLY A 23 0.72 27.00 -5.16
C GLY A 23 0.50 28.23 -6.02
N ASP A 24 0.82 28.20 -7.30
CA ASP A 24 0.64 29.38 -8.14
C ASP A 24 -0.73 30.01 -7.88
N GLU A 25 -0.74 31.15 -7.19
CA GLU A 25 -1.89 32.04 -7.17
C GLU A 25 -2.33 32.18 -8.63
N ASP A 26 -3.63 32.02 -8.89
CA ASP A 26 -4.24 32.00 -10.22
C ASP A 26 -3.44 32.82 -11.24
N ILE A 27 -2.88 32.15 -12.23
CA ILE A 27 -2.20 32.85 -13.34
C ILE A 27 -3.23 33.84 -13.87
N PRO A 28 -2.98 35.13 -13.79
CA PRO A 28 -4.00 36.10 -14.15
C PRO A 28 -4.30 35.99 -15.64
N VAL A 29 -5.44 35.42 -15.97
CA VAL A 29 -5.90 35.26 -17.34
C VAL A 29 -6.79 36.44 -17.69
N SER A 30 -6.24 37.41 -18.40
CA SER A 30 -7.04 38.48 -19.00
C SER A 30 -7.66 37.95 -20.28
N GLU A 31 -8.98 38.09 -20.39
CA GLU A 31 -9.69 37.75 -21.63
C GLU A 31 -9.75 38.99 -22.54
N TYR A 32 -9.33 38.83 -23.79
CA TYR A 32 -9.47 39.87 -24.80
C TYR A 32 -9.81 39.27 -26.16
N ALA A 33 -10.44 40.11 -27.02
CA ALA A 33 -10.82 39.72 -28.37
C ALA A 33 -9.60 39.77 -29.31
N ILE A 34 -9.44 38.72 -30.08
CA ILE A 34 -8.40 38.64 -31.11
C ILE A 34 -8.83 39.51 -32.31
N PRO A 35 -7.92 40.37 -32.87
CA PRO A 35 -8.21 41.11 -34.09
C PRO A 35 -8.52 40.17 -35.25
N VAL A 36 -9.42 40.61 -36.14
CA VAL A 36 -9.81 39.85 -37.34
C VAL A 36 -8.55 39.54 -38.19
N GLY A 37 -8.38 38.28 -38.57
CA GLY A 37 -7.23 37.82 -39.37
C GLY A 37 -6.02 37.36 -38.55
N ARG A 38 -6.05 37.47 -37.20
CA ARG A 38 -5.00 37.01 -36.29
C ARG A 38 -5.32 35.69 -35.60
N GLU A 39 -6.47 35.07 -35.90
CA GLU A 39 -6.92 33.82 -35.29
C GLU A 39 -5.92 32.66 -35.55
N GLY A 40 -5.29 32.68 -36.73
CA GLY A 40 -4.26 31.69 -37.10
C GLY A 40 -3.01 31.80 -36.26
N ASP A 41 -2.54 33.01 -35.99
CA ASP A 41 -1.35 33.26 -35.15
C ASP A 41 -1.59 32.76 -33.71
N GLU A 42 -2.77 33.06 -33.16
CA GLU A 42 -3.13 32.67 -31.81
C GLU A 42 -3.35 31.13 -31.67
N PHE A 43 -3.92 30.52 -32.69
CA PHE A 43 -4.04 29.07 -32.77
C PHE A 43 -2.67 28.37 -32.84
N MET A 44 -1.72 28.94 -33.60
CA MET A 44 -0.35 28.42 -33.65
C MET A 44 0.39 28.60 -32.33
N ARG A 45 0.12 29.68 -31.59
CA ARG A 45 0.64 29.90 -30.24
C ARG A 45 0.12 28.85 -29.27
N LEU A 46 -1.18 28.54 -29.30
CA LEU A 46 -1.79 27.47 -28.53
C LEU A 46 -1.18 26.10 -28.87
N LYS A 47 -1.04 25.80 -30.17
CA LYS A 47 -0.45 24.55 -30.65
C LYS A 47 0.99 24.38 -30.19
N LYS A 48 1.79 25.46 -30.21
CA LYS A 48 3.15 25.44 -29.68
C LYS A 48 3.17 25.16 -28.19
N ALA A 49 2.36 25.86 -27.40
CA ALA A 49 2.27 25.64 -25.95
C ALA A 49 1.87 24.20 -25.61
N THR A 50 0.90 23.63 -26.35
CA THR A 50 0.50 22.22 -26.19
C THR A 50 1.66 21.26 -26.48
N ALA A 51 2.42 21.51 -27.53
CA ALA A 51 3.59 20.67 -27.87
C ALA A 51 4.73 20.81 -26.84
N ASP A 52 4.95 22.01 -26.31
CA ASP A 52 5.96 22.25 -25.28
C ASP A 52 5.59 21.51 -23.98
N VAL A 53 4.34 21.62 -23.53
CA VAL A 53 3.83 20.88 -22.35
C VAL A 53 3.89 19.37 -22.57
N GLY A 54 3.57 18.88 -23.77
CA GLY A 54 3.68 17.45 -24.12
C GLY A 54 5.11 16.93 -23.93
N ARG A 55 6.10 17.65 -24.46
CA ARG A 55 7.53 17.27 -24.31
C ARG A 55 8.00 17.31 -22.85
N ASP A 56 7.53 18.28 -22.08
CA ASP A 56 7.84 18.35 -20.65
C ASP A 56 7.26 17.15 -19.89
N LEU A 57 6.02 16.75 -20.20
CA LEU A 57 5.38 15.55 -19.62
C LEU A 57 6.11 14.28 -20.02
N GLU A 58 6.47 14.11 -21.30
CA GLU A 58 7.25 12.96 -21.79
C GLU A 58 8.63 12.87 -21.10
N THR A 59 9.29 14.00 -20.89
CA THR A 59 10.56 14.06 -20.15
C THR A 59 10.39 13.64 -18.69
N LEU A 60 9.32 14.11 -18.03
CA LEU A 60 9.00 13.71 -16.65
C LEU A 60 8.66 12.23 -16.55
N ILE A 61 7.88 11.69 -17.48
CA ILE A 61 7.56 10.26 -17.57
C ILE A 61 8.85 9.45 -17.71
N GLY A 62 9.77 9.87 -18.60
CA GLY A 62 11.07 9.21 -18.79
C GLY A 62 11.90 9.18 -17.51
N VAL A 63 12.08 10.33 -16.86
CA VAL A 63 12.86 10.45 -15.60
C VAL A 63 12.23 9.64 -14.47
N LEU A 64 10.90 9.61 -14.37
CA LEU A 64 10.20 8.88 -13.32
C LEU A 64 10.21 7.37 -13.58
N SER A 65 10.10 6.95 -14.83
CA SER A 65 10.21 5.55 -15.22
C SER A 65 11.62 4.99 -14.96
N GLU A 66 12.66 5.79 -15.07
CA GLU A 66 14.03 5.40 -14.70
C GLU A 66 14.27 5.38 -13.18
N ARG A 67 13.57 6.24 -12.42
CA ARG A 67 13.75 6.39 -10.95
C ARG A 67 12.85 5.51 -10.12
N SER A 68 11.64 5.26 -10.57
CA SER A 68 10.64 4.44 -9.89
C SER A 68 10.53 3.09 -10.60
N LYS A 69 10.97 2.01 -9.97
CA LYS A 69 10.82 0.64 -10.49
C LYS A 69 9.35 0.22 -10.64
N ASP A 70 8.42 0.96 -10.04
CA ASP A 70 6.97 0.63 -10.03
C ASP A 70 6.14 1.43 -11.03
N GLY A 71 6.73 2.44 -11.68
CA GLY A 71 6.05 3.23 -12.74
C GLY A 71 4.74 3.93 -12.33
N GLN A 72 4.30 3.86 -11.06
CA GLN A 72 3.04 4.48 -10.63
C GLN A 72 3.09 6.01 -10.74
N ASP A 73 4.23 6.60 -10.40
CA ASP A 73 4.42 8.04 -10.51
C ASP A 73 4.37 8.50 -11.98
N ALA A 74 4.86 7.67 -12.92
CA ALA A 74 4.80 7.92 -14.35
C ALA A 74 3.36 7.86 -14.90
N LYS A 75 2.52 6.95 -14.41
CA LYS A 75 1.12 6.76 -14.87
C LYS A 75 0.25 8.01 -14.67
N VAL A 76 0.51 8.79 -13.65
CA VAL A 76 -0.21 10.05 -13.43
C VAL A 76 0.09 11.02 -14.57
N PHE A 77 1.35 11.15 -14.97
CA PHE A 77 1.76 12.02 -16.07
C PHE A 77 1.35 11.48 -17.44
N GLU A 78 1.26 10.16 -17.60
CA GLU A 78 0.62 9.54 -18.77
C GLU A 78 -0.86 9.93 -18.85
N GLY A 79 -1.57 9.97 -17.72
CA GLY A 79 -2.94 10.48 -17.62
C GLY A 79 -3.04 11.96 -18.03
N HIS A 80 -2.12 12.80 -17.59
CA HIS A 80 -2.05 14.22 -18.01
C HIS A 80 -1.77 14.36 -19.50
N LEU A 81 -0.87 13.52 -20.05
CA LEU A 81 -0.59 13.50 -21.49
C LEU A 81 -1.83 13.07 -22.30
N MET A 82 -2.57 12.06 -21.84
CA MET A 82 -3.83 11.65 -22.47
C MET A 82 -4.88 12.77 -22.46
N ILE A 83 -5.01 13.52 -21.37
CA ILE A 83 -5.91 14.69 -21.29
C ILE A 83 -5.45 15.78 -22.25
N LEU A 84 -4.16 16.08 -22.25
CA LEU A 84 -3.56 17.09 -23.14
C LEU A 84 -3.76 16.74 -24.62
N GLU A 85 -3.74 15.45 -24.96
CA GLU A 85 -3.88 14.94 -26.31
C GLU A 85 -5.34 14.68 -26.72
N ASP A 86 -6.29 14.76 -25.80
CA ASP A 86 -7.69 14.49 -26.07
C ASP A 86 -8.23 15.32 -27.24
N PRO A 87 -8.74 14.66 -28.31
CA PRO A 87 -9.18 15.36 -29.53
C PRO A 87 -10.40 16.26 -29.27
N ILE A 88 -11.25 15.92 -28.28
CA ILE A 88 -12.47 16.67 -27.95
C ILE A 88 -12.08 17.94 -27.22
N LEU A 89 -11.16 17.86 -26.24
CA LEU A 89 -10.64 19.02 -25.53
C LEU A 89 -9.92 19.98 -26.49
N LYS A 90 -9.01 19.48 -27.34
CA LYS A 90 -8.28 20.27 -28.35
C LYS A 90 -9.24 20.97 -29.31
N LYS A 91 -10.26 20.27 -29.78
CA LYS A 91 -11.29 20.83 -30.69
C LYS A 91 -12.10 21.91 -30.01
N GLU A 92 -12.49 21.70 -28.75
CA GLU A 92 -13.30 22.69 -28.01
C GLU A 92 -12.50 23.99 -27.76
N ILE A 93 -11.25 23.87 -27.29
CA ILE A 93 -10.37 25.03 -27.06
C ILE A 93 -10.08 25.74 -28.40
N GLY A 94 -9.76 24.99 -29.45
CA GLY A 94 -9.52 25.55 -30.79
C GLY A 94 -10.70 26.31 -31.36
N LYS A 95 -11.94 25.83 -31.14
CA LYS A 95 -13.16 26.55 -31.52
C LYS A 95 -13.32 27.88 -30.81
N LEU A 96 -12.98 27.94 -29.53
CA LEU A 96 -13.03 29.20 -28.75
C LEU A 96 -12.08 30.25 -29.33
N VAL A 97 -10.86 29.84 -29.73
CA VAL A 97 -9.89 30.75 -30.38
C VAL A 97 -10.41 31.21 -31.75
N VAL A 98 -10.86 30.30 -32.59
CA VAL A 98 -11.20 30.62 -34.00
C VAL A 98 -12.59 31.22 -34.14
N GLU A 99 -13.62 30.62 -33.52
CA GLU A 99 -15.01 31.04 -33.72
C GLU A 99 -15.44 32.16 -32.75
N ARG A 100 -14.93 32.15 -31.49
CA ARG A 100 -15.23 33.18 -30.50
C ARG A 100 -14.21 34.30 -30.46
N ARG A 101 -13.08 34.14 -31.13
CA ARG A 101 -11.98 35.11 -31.20
C ARG A 101 -11.51 35.61 -29.85
N ILE A 102 -11.32 34.67 -28.91
CA ILE A 102 -10.72 34.97 -27.62
C ILE A 102 -9.28 34.47 -27.59
N ASN A 103 -8.43 35.09 -26.81
CA ASN A 103 -7.02 34.71 -26.65
C ASN A 103 -6.86 33.29 -26.12
N ALA A 104 -5.72 32.66 -26.40
CA ALA A 104 -5.46 31.26 -26.11
C ALA A 104 -5.61 30.94 -24.61
N GLU A 105 -5.16 31.83 -23.72
CA GLU A 105 -5.26 31.66 -22.28
C GLU A 105 -6.72 31.56 -21.81
N ALA A 106 -7.56 32.50 -22.26
CA ALA A 106 -8.98 32.51 -21.95
C ALA A 106 -9.72 31.29 -22.56
N ALA A 107 -9.30 30.87 -23.77
CA ALA A 107 -9.84 29.71 -24.45
C ALA A 107 -9.50 28.40 -23.68
N VAL A 108 -8.26 28.24 -23.19
CA VAL A 108 -7.85 27.12 -22.34
C VAL A 108 -8.68 27.08 -21.07
N LYS A 109 -8.77 28.20 -20.33
CA LYS A 109 -9.53 28.27 -19.09
C LYS A 109 -11.01 27.91 -19.28
N ARG A 110 -11.67 28.51 -20.29
CA ARG A 110 -13.08 28.20 -20.59
C ARG A 110 -13.32 26.78 -21.07
N GLY A 111 -12.40 26.27 -21.91
CA GLY A 111 -12.48 24.90 -22.42
C GLY A 111 -12.40 23.89 -21.28
N ILE A 112 -11.41 24.03 -20.41
CA ILE A 112 -11.23 23.13 -19.26
C ILE A 112 -12.34 23.30 -18.24
N ASP A 113 -12.81 24.51 -17.94
CA ASP A 113 -13.97 24.74 -17.05
C ASP A 113 -15.24 24.02 -17.50
N LYS A 114 -15.44 23.89 -18.80
CA LYS A 114 -16.57 23.14 -19.35
C LYS A 114 -16.47 21.64 -19.01
N PHE A 115 -15.27 21.05 -19.16
CA PHE A 115 -15.05 19.64 -18.82
C PHE A 115 -15.10 19.43 -17.29
N ARG A 116 -14.50 20.34 -16.50
CA ARG A 116 -14.59 20.33 -15.04
C ARG A 116 -16.04 20.26 -14.55
N LYS A 117 -16.92 21.11 -15.08
CA LYS A 117 -18.35 21.11 -14.75
C LYS A 117 -19.07 19.81 -15.17
N GLN A 118 -18.65 19.18 -16.25
CA GLN A 118 -19.19 17.89 -16.69
C GLN A 118 -18.77 16.79 -15.72
N PHE A 119 -17.50 16.69 -15.32
CA PHE A 119 -17.00 15.67 -14.40
C PHE A 119 -17.55 15.85 -12.98
N GLN A 120 -17.70 17.07 -12.50
CA GLN A 120 -18.33 17.35 -11.19
C GLN A 120 -19.80 16.93 -11.09
N ARG A 121 -20.50 16.82 -12.23
CA ARG A 121 -21.89 16.34 -12.27
C ARG A 121 -22.01 14.82 -12.30
N MET A 122 -20.94 14.11 -12.51
CA MET A 122 -20.88 12.65 -12.48
C MET A 122 -20.71 12.22 -11.03
N ASN A 123 -21.62 11.37 -10.53
CA ASN A 123 -21.62 10.90 -9.13
C ASN A 123 -20.64 9.72 -8.91
N ASP A 124 -19.44 9.81 -9.46
CA ASP A 124 -18.41 8.77 -9.41
C ASP A 124 -17.10 9.38 -8.91
N GLU A 125 -16.49 8.76 -7.90
CA GLU A 125 -15.25 9.19 -7.26
C GLU A 125 -14.08 9.23 -8.24
N TYR A 126 -14.02 8.32 -9.18
CA TYR A 126 -13.04 8.29 -10.26
C TYR A 126 -13.03 9.59 -11.09
N PHE A 127 -14.20 10.15 -11.41
CA PHE A 127 -14.28 11.40 -12.16
C PHE A 127 -13.94 12.63 -11.32
N ARG A 128 -14.09 12.57 -9.99
CA ARG A 128 -13.65 13.66 -9.10
C ARG A 128 -12.13 13.76 -9.00
N GLU A 129 -11.44 12.63 -9.01
CA GLU A 129 -9.97 12.60 -9.08
C GLU A 129 -9.47 13.17 -10.42
N ARG A 130 -10.14 12.89 -11.53
CA ARG A 130 -9.80 13.42 -12.86
C ARG A 130 -9.98 14.93 -13.00
N VAL A 131 -10.75 15.58 -12.14
CA VAL A 131 -10.82 17.05 -12.09
C VAL A 131 -9.46 17.66 -11.70
N ARG A 132 -8.73 17.03 -10.80
CA ARG A 132 -7.38 17.48 -10.39
C ARG A 132 -6.36 17.36 -11.53
N ASP A 133 -6.45 16.30 -12.32
CA ASP A 133 -5.60 16.12 -13.49
C ASP A 133 -5.87 17.22 -14.54
N LEU A 134 -7.14 17.61 -14.72
CA LEU A 134 -7.53 18.75 -15.58
C LEU A 134 -6.93 20.07 -15.07
N ASP A 135 -6.93 20.30 -13.78
CA ASP A 135 -6.36 21.50 -13.17
C ASP A 135 -4.84 21.60 -13.37
N ASP A 136 -4.13 20.46 -13.31
CA ASP A 136 -2.69 20.43 -13.59
C ASP A 136 -2.37 20.71 -15.06
N VAL A 137 -3.12 20.12 -15.98
CA VAL A 137 -2.99 20.37 -17.42
C VAL A 137 -3.31 21.84 -17.75
N GLU A 138 -4.36 22.42 -17.14
CA GLU A 138 -4.69 23.85 -17.28
C GLU A 138 -3.51 24.75 -16.89
N ARG A 139 -2.97 24.54 -15.70
CA ARG A 139 -1.85 25.34 -15.17
C ARG A 139 -0.62 25.25 -16.07
N ARG A 140 -0.27 24.06 -16.56
CA ARG A 140 0.86 23.86 -17.48
C ARG A 140 0.65 24.61 -18.81
N LEU A 141 -0.54 24.52 -19.40
CA LEU A 141 -0.87 25.24 -20.63
C LEU A 141 -0.83 26.75 -20.44
N LEU A 142 -1.40 27.25 -19.34
CA LEU A 142 -1.38 28.68 -19.04
C LEU A 142 0.04 29.20 -18.80
N ARG A 143 0.91 28.46 -18.13
CA ARG A 143 2.34 28.80 -17.99
C ARG A 143 3.03 28.88 -19.33
N ALA A 144 2.86 27.89 -20.18
CA ALA A 144 3.48 27.85 -21.51
C ALA A 144 2.99 28.99 -22.41
N LEU A 145 1.71 29.42 -22.27
CA LEU A 145 1.13 30.52 -23.02
C LEU A 145 1.57 31.90 -22.52
N THR A 146 1.63 32.10 -21.22
CA THR A 146 1.93 33.40 -20.61
C THR A 146 3.43 33.66 -20.47
N GLY A 147 4.27 32.63 -20.61
CA GLY A 147 5.70 32.71 -20.32
C GLY A 147 5.96 32.98 -18.83
N PHE A 148 4.98 32.75 -17.97
CA PHE A 148 5.08 32.95 -16.53
C PHE A 148 6.03 31.91 -15.94
N THR A 149 7.31 32.24 -15.93
CA THR A 149 8.40 31.46 -15.37
C THR A 149 8.62 31.82 -13.89
N ARG A 150 7.62 31.90 -13.07
CA ARG A 150 7.79 31.57 -11.67
C ARG A 150 7.66 30.06 -11.54
N SER A 151 8.72 29.34 -11.98
CA SER A 151 9.07 28.14 -11.24
C SER A 151 9.29 28.63 -9.82
N PRO A 152 8.55 28.19 -8.83
CA PRO A 152 9.12 28.12 -7.53
C PRO A 152 10.23 27.05 -7.73
N HIS A 153 11.47 27.48 -7.99
CA HIS A 153 12.57 26.73 -7.46
C HIS A 153 12.22 26.64 -5.97
N LEU A 154 11.75 25.45 -5.56
CA LEU A 154 11.62 25.08 -4.16
C LEU A 154 13.04 25.01 -3.64
N ASP A 155 13.67 26.22 -3.55
CA ASP A 155 15.00 26.40 -2.99
C ASP A 155 14.84 26.34 -1.49
N LEU A 156 14.60 25.11 -1.01
CA LEU A 156 14.59 24.82 0.40
C LEU A 156 16.04 24.98 0.87
N SER A 157 16.37 26.16 1.36
CA SER A 157 17.72 26.47 1.87
C SER A 157 18.09 25.63 3.10
N SER A 158 17.08 25.21 3.88
CA SER A 158 17.21 24.40 5.09
C SER A 158 16.08 23.38 5.21
N PRO A 159 16.26 22.30 6.01
CA PRO A 159 15.19 21.35 6.31
C PRO A 159 13.96 22.03 6.88
N CYS A 160 12.76 21.70 6.37
CA CYS A 160 11.50 22.36 6.74
C CYS A 160 10.29 21.46 6.56
N ILE A 161 9.19 21.83 7.20
CA ILE A 161 7.88 21.21 7.02
C ILE A 161 7.14 21.98 5.93
N VAL A 162 6.75 21.28 4.87
CA VAL A 162 6.03 21.87 3.74
C VAL A 162 4.55 21.96 4.07
N VAL A 163 4.03 23.18 4.12
CA VAL A 163 2.61 23.45 4.37
C VAL A 163 2.01 24.02 3.09
N ALA A 164 0.92 23.41 2.61
CA ALA A 164 0.26 23.79 1.35
C ALA A 164 -1.26 23.65 1.44
N ASP A 165 -1.98 24.26 0.49
CA ASP A 165 -3.41 23.97 0.33
C ASP A 165 -3.62 22.57 -0.24
N ASP A 166 -2.89 22.23 -1.28
CA ASP A 166 -2.72 20.89 -1.84
C ASP A 166 -1.40 20.87 -2.62
N LEU A 167 -0.88 19.71 -2.96
CA LEU A 167 0.33 19.55 -3.76
C LEU A 167 0.04 18.60 -4.93
N THR A 168 0.33 19.07 -6.13
CA THR A 168 0.23 18.22 -7.32
C THR A 168 1.41 17.24 -7.40
N PRO A 169 1.27 16.14 -8.14
CA PRO A 169 2.37 15.21 -8.38
C PRO A 169 3.64 15.89 -8.90
N SER A 170 3.48 16.85 -9.79
CA SER A 170 4.59 17.59 -10.39
C SER A 170 5.37 18.44 -9.38
N GLU A 171 4.67 19.05 -8.45
CA GLU A 171 5.25 19.86 -7.39
C GLU A 171 5.98 18.99 -6.37
N THR A 172 5.39 17.85 -6.01
CA THR A 172 5.99 16.92 -5.04
C THR A 172 7.27 16.26 -5.54
N VAL A 173 7.37 15.95 -6.83
CA VAL A 173 8.59 15.36 -7.44
C VAL A 173 9.77 16.35 -7.48
N GLN A 174 9.50 17.66 -7.54
CA GLN A 174 10.53 18.70 -7.58
C GLN A 174 11.09 19.04 -6.19
N LEU A 175 10.48 18.55 -5.10
CA LEU A 175 10.95 18.80 -3.74
C LEU A 175 12.27 18.05 -3.47
N PRO A 176 13.32 18.74 -2.96
CA PRO A 176 14.56 18.08 -2.54
C PRO A 176 14.27 17.22 -1.29
N ARG A 177 14.33 15.90 -1.48
CA ARG A 177 13.94 14.90 -0.48
C ARG A 177 14.71 15.03 0.85
N ASP A 178 15.95 15.45 0.78
CA ASP A 178 16.85 15.64 1.92
C ASP A 178 16.51 16.87 2.78
N LYS A 179 15.60 17.73 2.30
CA LYS A 179 15.21 18.96 2.99
C LYS A 179 13.74 19.00 3.42
N VAL A 180 12.96 18.01 3.07
CA VAL A 180 11.56 17.90 3.50
C VAL A 180 11.48 17.07 4.78
N LEU A 181 11.11 17.70 5.89
CA LEU A 181 10.93 17.04 7.18
C LEU A 181 9.52 16.44 7.32
N GLY A 182 8.51 17.04 6.70
CA GLY A 182 7.12 16.61 6.79
C GLY A 182 6.22 17.39 5.85
N PHE A 183 4.98 16.87 5.67
CA PHE A 183 3.94 17.53 4.87
C PHE A 183 2.69 17.82 5.70
N ALA A 184 2.10 19.00 5.52
CA ALA A 184 0.82 19.39 6.10
C ALA A 184 -0.03 20.08 5.05
N THR A 185 -1.22 19.52 4.69
CA THR A 185 -2.07 20.09 3.64
C THR A 185 -3.48 20.36 4.11
N ASN A 186 -4.07 21.47 3.61
CA ASN A 186 -5.47 21.79 3.87
C ASN A 186 -6.43 20.78 3.26
N GLY A 187 -6.16 20.38 2.02
CA GLY A 187 -6.89 19.35 1.30
C GLY A 187 -6.22 17.96 1.38
N GLY A 188 -6.75 17.02 0.64
CA GLY A 188 -6.20 15.68 0.49
C GLY A 188 -6.88 14.64 1.37
N SER A 189 -6.73 13.37 0.95
CA SER A 189 -7.18 12.18 1.66
C SER A 189 -5.99 11.30 2.03
N THR A 190 -6.22 10.21 2.72
CA THR A 190 -5.19 9.22 3.01
C THR A 190 -4.62 8.52 1.77
N THR A 191 -5.29 8.64 0.62
CA THR A 191 -4.89 8.11 -0.68
C THR A 191 -4.40 9.19 -1.66
N SER A 192 -4.30 10.46 -1.23
CA SER A 192 -3.81 11.55 -2.07
C SER A 192 -2.35 11.34 -2.49
N HIS A 193 -1.90 11.99 -3.57
CA HIS A 193 -0.53 11.88 -4.06
C HIS A 193 0.52 12.27 -3.02
N VAL A 194 0.25 13.33 -2.24
CA VAL A 194 1.11 13.73 -1.12
C VAL A 194 1.20 12.63 -0.08
N ALA A 195 0.08 11.97 0.19
CA ALA A 195 -0.02 10.85 1.12
C ALA A 195 0.85 9.65 0.69
N LEU A 196 0.75 9.28 -0.58
CA LEU A 196 1.51 8.18 -1.17
C LEU A 196 3.01 8.49 -1.17
N LEU A 197 3.37 9.72 -1.57
CA LEU A 197 4.76 10.17 -1.59
C LEU A 197 5.37 10.21 -0.18
N ALA A 198 4.66 10.79 0.80
CA ALA A 198 5.12 10.88 2.17
C ALA A 198 5.42 9.49 2.75
N ARG A 199 4.52 8.52 2.51
CA ARG A 199 4.74 7.11 2.89
C ARG A 199 5.93 6.48 2.20
N ALA A 200 6.08 6.70 0.89
CA ALA A 200 7.22 6.20 0.12
C ALA A 200 8.57 6.79 0.58
N MET A 201 8.54 8.04 1.06
CA MET A 201 9.72 8.73 1.60
C MET A 201 9.97 8.44 3.08
N GLY A 202 9.02 7.82 3.80
CA GLY A 202 9.09 7.65 5.25
C GLY A 202 9.02 8.98 6.03
N ILE A 203 8.29 9.97 5.49
CA ILE A 203 8.19 11.33 6.05
C ILE A 203 6.80 11.52 6.67
N PRO A 204 6.70 12.12 7.88
CA PRO A 204 5.42 12.42 8.52
C PRO A 204 4.51 13.28 7.63
N CYS A 205 3.22 12.94 7.58
CA CYS A 205 2.25 13.68 6.77
C CYS A 205 0.87 13.75 7.43
N VAL A 206 0.29 14.94 7.44
CA VAL A 206 -1.08 15.21 7.86
C VAL A 206 -1.81 15.92 6.72
N THR A 207 -2.94 15.37 6.29
CA THR A 207 -3.79 15.94 5.23
C THR A 207 -5.14 16.35 5.79
N GLY A 208 -5.94 17.09 5.02
CA GLY A 208 -7.30 17.46 5.45
C GLY A 208 -7.36 18.44 6.62
N LEU A 209 -6.35 19.27 6.81
CA LEU A 209 -6.28 20.27 7.90
C LEU A 209 -7.21 21.48 7.70
N GLY A 210 -7.78 21.64 6.51
CA GLY A 210 -8.79 22.65 6.18
C GLY A 210 -8.30 24.09 6.10
N CYS A 211 -7.49 24.56 7.04
CA CYS A 211 -7.11 25.97 7.12
C CYS A 211 -5.67 26.25 7.60
N VAL A 212 -4.79 25.24 7.58
CA VAL A 212 -3.43 25.38 8.13
C VAL A 212 -2.63 26.48 7.43
N THR A 213 -2.76 26.63 6.10
CA THR A 213 -2.05 27.67 5.32
C THR A 213 -2.38 29.08 5.75
N GLN A 214 -3.56 29.31 6.35
CA GLN A 214 -4.00 30.62 6.86
C GLN A 214 -3.54 30.88 8.30
N LYS A 215 -3.11 29.83 9.00
CA LYS A 215 -2.76 29.89 10.43
C LYS A 215 -1.26 29.87 10.68
N VAL A 216 -0.48 29.46 9.69
CA VAL A 216 0.99 29.42 9.81
C VAL A 216 1.65 30.63 9.11
N ARG A 217 2.84 30.97 9.57
CA ARG A 217 3.71 31.97 8.92
C ARG A 217 4.95 31.27 8.37
N PRO A 218 5.49 31.70 7.21
CA PRO A 218 6.76 31.19 6.72
C PRO A 218 7.85 31.30 7.78
N GLY A 219 8.59 30.21 8.01
CA GLY A 219 9.66 30.13 9.00
C GLY A 219 9.20 29.94 10.46
N ALA A 220 7.89 29.95 10.75
CA ALA A 220 7.38 29.64 12.09
C ALA A 220 7.66 28.16 12.42
N ILE A 221 7.99 27.89 13.69
CA ILE A 221 8.16 26.50 14.14
C ILE A 221 6.78 25.87 14.36
N VAL A 222 6.64 24.66 13.84
CA VAL A 222 5.45 23.83 14.05
C VAL A 222 5.86 22.44 14.52
N LEU A 223 4.95 21.79 15.25
CA LEU A 223 5.07 20.38 15.64
C LEU A 223 4.08 19.60 14.80
N LEU A 224 4.57 18.64 14.02
CA LEU A 224 3.76 17.79 13.15
C LEU A 224 3.75 16.36 13.69
N ASP A 225 2.58 15.90 14.05
CA ASP A 225 2.33 14.53 14.46
C ASP A 225 1.52 13.80 13.37
N GLY A 226 2.24 13.10 12.50
CA GLY A 226 1.66 12.32 11.40
C GLY A 226 0.92 11.08 11.90
N THR A 227 1.10 10.68 13.16
CA THR A 227 0.44 9.52 13.76
C THR A 227 -0.89 9.91 14.39
N ALA A 228 -0.92 10.98 15.16
CA ALA A 228 -2.16 11.55 15.71
C ALA A 228 -2.95 12.35 14.67
N GLY A 229 -2.34 12.67 13.50
CA GLY A 229 -2.98 13.50 12.48
C GLY A 229 -3.14 14.96 12.89
N THR A 230 -2.17 15.52 13.62
CA THR A 230 -2.26 16.89 14.14
C THR A 230 -1.04 17.73 13.78
N ILE A 231 -1.28 19.05 13.68
CA ILE A 231 -0.23 20.06 13.61
C ILE A 231 -0.44 21.11 14.69
N THR A 232 0.61 21.40 15.47
CA THR A 232 0.59 22.46 16.48
C THR A 232 1.37 23.67 15.96
N VAL A 233 0.67 24.80 15.83
CA VAL A 233 1.20 26.06 15.33
C VAL A 233 1.52 26.98 16.51
N ASP A 234 2.65 27.70 16.42
CA ASP A 234 3.19 28.57 17.47
C ASP A 234 3.19 27.85 18.85
N PRO A 235 3.90 26.70 18.98
CA PRO A 235 3.96 25.95 20.23
C PRO A 235 4.68 26.79 21.31
N ASP A 236 4.21 26.67 22.54
CA ASP A 236 4.92 27.22 23.70
C ASP A 236 6.06 26.28 24.14
N GLU A 237 6.92 26.75 25.05
CA GLU A 237 8.08 25.98 25.52
C GLU A 237 7.68 24.63 26.15
N GLN A 238 6.52 24.56 26.80
CA GLN A 238 6.04 23.31 27.40
C GLN A 238 5.62 22.30 26.32
N ALA A 239 4.93 22.77 25.27
CA ALA A 239 4.56 21.92 24.14
C ALA A 239 5.78 21.42 23.37
N ILE A 240 6.78 22.27 23.17
CA ILE A 240 8.05 21.87 22.53
C ILE A 240 8.75 20.79 23.37
N ALA A 241 8.92 21.02 24.67
CA ALA A 241 9.59 20.06 25.55
C ALA A 241 8.85 18.71 25.63
N ALA A 242 7.52 18.74 25.69
CA ALA A 242 6.70 17.53 25.66
C ALA A 242 6.85 16.76 24.33
N PHE A 243 6.87 17.48 23.21
CA PHE A 243 7.03 16.88 21.88
C PHE A 243 8.44 16.31 21.67
N GLU A 244 9.48 17.04 22.11
CA GLU A 244 10.88 16.56 22.08
C GLU A 244 11.05 15.30 22.93
N ALA A 245 10.37 15.22 24.09
CA ALA A 245 10.36 14.00 24.90
C ALA A 245 9.68 12.83 24.18
N LEU A 246 8.66 13.07 23.36
CA LEU A 246 8.04 12.04 22.51
C LEU A 246 8.98 11.60 21.39
N VAL A 247 9.64 12.55 20.71
CA VAL A 247 10.65 12.27 19.67
C VAL A 247 11.81 11.47 20.25
N GLN A 248 12.31 11.87 21.43
CA GLN A 248 13.39 11.15 22.11
C GLN A 248 12.99 9.71 22.46
N LYS A 249 11.77 9.51 22.98
CA LYS A 249 11.23 8.16 23.23
C LYS A 249 11.09 7.34 21.97
N GLN A 250 10.71 7.95 20.84
CA GLN A 250 10.67 7.27 19.55
C GLN A 250 12.06 6.81 19.13
N HIS A 251 13.09 7.66 19.24
CA HIS A 251 14.48 7.29 18.94
C HIS A 251 15.04 6.21 19.87
N GLU A 252 14.77 6.29 21.17
CA GLU A 252 15.13 5.23 22.13
C GLU A 252 14.46 3.90 21.78
N SER A 253 13.21 3.98 21.34
CA SER A 253 12.47 2.82 20.81
C SER A 253 13.10 2.22 19.55
N GLU A 254 13.65 3.02 18.66
CA GLU A 254 14.35 2.55 17.46
C GLU A 254 15.68 1.86 17.81
N GLN A 255 16.38 2.34 18.83
CA GLN A 255 17.63 1.73 19.31
C GLN A 255 17.42 0.32 19.91
N ILE A 256 16.24 0.00 20.46
CA ILE A 256 15.93 -1.34 20.98
C ILE A 256 15.98 -2.42 19.87
N LEU A 257 15.82 -2.04 18.61
CA LEU A 257 15.93 -2.96 17.47
C LEU A 257 17.38 -3.35 17.14
N HIS A 258 18.35 -2.59 17.63
CA HIS A 258 19.78 -2.80 17.36
C HIS A 258 20.49 -3.59 18.46
N ASP A 259 19.76 -4.19 19.42
CA ASP A 259 20.32 -5.02 20.50
C ASP A 259 20.86 -6.39 20.06
N GLY A 260 20.84 -6.67 18.74
CA GLY A 260 21.31 -7.91 18.14
C GLY A 260 20.37 -9.11 18.31
N LYS A 261 19.23 -8.96 19.01
CA LYS A 261 18.25 -10.04 19.14
C LYS A 261 17.35 -10.12 17.91
N PRO A 262 16.99 -11.32 17.46
CA PRO A 262 16.04 -11.50 16.35
C PRO A 262 14.70 -10.81 16.62
N ALA A 263 14.07 -10.29 15.56
CA ALA A 263 12.71 -9.79 15.67
C ALA A 263 11.74 -10.89 16.15
N GLY A 264 10.85 -10.52 17.08
CA GLY A 264 9.89 -11.46 17.67
C GLY A 264 10.40 -12.24 18.89
N THR A 265 11.58 -11.93 19.43
CA THR A 265 12.05 -12.48 20.70
C THR A 265 11.20 -11.95 21.86
N LEU A 266 10.68 -12.83 22.70
CA LEU A 266 9.93 -12.49 23.91
C LEU A 266 10.88 -12.09 25.06
N LYS A 267 10.30 -11.50 26.10
CA LYS A 267 11.04 -11.05 27.29
C LYS A 267 11.74 -12.20 28.03
N ASP A 268 11.14 -13.39 28.05
CA ASP A 268 11.66 -14.62 28.67
C ASP A 268 12.55 -15.46 27.74
N GLY A 269 12.87 -14.95 26.54
CA GLY A 269 13.67 -15.65 25.51
C GLY A 269 12.85 -16.58 24.61
N GLY A 270 11.54 -16.70 24.81
CA GLY A 270 10.65 -17.33 23.86
C GLY A 270 10.67 -16.59 22.51
N GLU A 271 10.11 -17.21 21.47
CA GLU A 271 10.21 -16.67 20.13
C GLU A 271 8.89 -16.79 19.37
N VAL A 272 8.51 -15.72 18.66
CA VAL A 272 7.48 -15.65 17.63
C VAL A 272 8.13 -15.15 16.35
N LYS A 273 8.23 -15.97 15.32
CA LYS A 273 8.93 -15.59 14.08
C LYS A 273 8.14 -14.50 13.35
N ILE A 274 8.82 -13.42 12.95
CA ILE A 274 8.20 -12.33 12.19
C ILE A 274 8.78 -12.31 10.78
N PHE A 275 7.92 -12.45 9.78
CA PHE A 275 8.26 -12.44 8.36
C PHE A 275 7.59 -11.25 7.67
N ALA A 276 8.13 -10.89 6.50
CA ALA A 276 7.57 -9.80 5.71
C ALA A 276 6.54 -10.28 4.69
N ASN A 277 5.53 -9.43 4.43
CA ASN A 277 4.70 -9.49 3.24
C ASN A 277 5.32 -8.57 2.18
N VAL A 278 5.57 -9.07 0.98
CA VAL A 278 6.17 -8.31 -0.11
C VAL A 278 5.47 -8.57 -1.43
N HIS A 279 5.67 -7.65 -2.39
CA HIS A 279 5.24 -7.81 -3.78
C HIS A 279 6.38 -7.42 -4.72
N PRO A 280 6.34 -7.80 -6.01
CA PRO A 280 7.28 -7.33 -7.02
C PRO A 280 7.40 -5.80 -7.00
N GLY A 281 8.64 -5.30 -7.10
CA GLY A 281 8.92 -3.86 -7.09
C GLY A 281 9.33 -3.27 -5.72
N VAL A 282 9.07 -3.96 -4.61
CA VAL A 282 9.55 -3.53 -3.29
C VAL A 282 11.07 -3.69 -3.21
N PRO A 283 11.82 -2.65 -2.80
CA PRO A 283 13.26 -2.78 -2.55
C PRO A 283 13.53 -3.76 -1.42
N PHE A 284 14.17 -4.89 -1.71
CA PHE A 284 14.41 -5.93 -0.69
C PHE A 284 15.38 -5.50 0.41
N GLY A 285 16.25 -4.51 0.15
CA GLY A 285 17.24 -4.02 1.13
C GLY A 285 16.63 -3.63 2.48
N ALA A 286 15.46 -3.00 2.46
CA ALA A 286 14.75 -2.59 3.68
C ALA A 286 14.31 -3.77 4.57
N LEU A 287 14.11 -4.97 4.03
CA LEU A 287 13.66 -6.13 4.81
C LEU A 287 14.63 -6.50 5.94
N LYS A 288 15.92 -6.43 5.65
CA LYS A 288 16.96 -6.72 6.65
C LYS A 288 17.02 -5.64 7.74
N GLU A 289 16.92 -4.38 7.33
CA GLU A 289 16.94 -3.22 8.24
C GLU A 289 15.74 -3.25 9.19
N MET A 290 14.57 -3.65 8.67
CA MET A 290 13.35 -3.81 9.48
C MET A 290 13.34 -5.08 10.34
N GLY A 291 14.36 -5.94 10.24
CA GLY A 291 14.49 -7.15 11.04
C GLY A 291 13.66 -8.34 10.54
N ALA A 292 13.21 -8.34 9.29
CA ALA A 292 12.48 -9.48 8.72
C ALA A 292 13.34 -10.74 8.71
N ARG A 293 12.80 -11.85 9.20
CA ARG A 293 13.51 -13.15 9.24
C ARG A 293 13.31 -13.98 7.97
N GLY A 294 12.40 -13.56 7.10
CA GLY A 294 12.05 -14.20 5.84
C GLY A 294 10.87 -13.50 5.20
N VAL A 295 10.33 -14.09 4.14
CA VAL A 295 9.15 -13.62 3.43
C VAL A 295 8.03 -14.65 3.56
N GLY A 296 7.01 -14.33 4.37
CA GLY A 296 5.88 -15.23 4.62
C GLY A 296 4.78 -15.13 3.57
N LEU A 297 4.76 -14.02 2.82
CA LEU A 297 3.85 -13.82 1.70
C LEU A 297 4.52 -12.99 0.60
N TYR A 298 4.79 -13.63 -0.54
CA TYR A 298 5.12 -12.93 -1.78
C TYR A 298 3.86 -12.89 -2.66
N ARG A 299 3.33 -11.69 -2.87
CA ARG A 299 2.11 -11.46 -3.65
C ARG A 299 2.42 -11.46 -5.15
N SER A 300 2.38 -12.62 -5.76
CA SER A 300 2.75 -12.81 -7.17
C SER A 300 1.82 -12.10 -8.16
N GLU A 301 0.56 -11.83 -7.77
CA GLU A 301 -0.45 -11.18 -8.60
C GLU A 301 -0.02 -9.80 -9.12
N TYR A 302 0.88 -9.12 -8.43
CA TYR A 302 1.41 -7.83 -8.88
C TYR A 302 2.22 -7.91 -10.19
N LEU A 303 2.71 -9.09 -10.58
CA LEU A 303 3.32 -9.29 -11.90
C LEU A 303 2.29 -9.16 -13.02
N TRP A 304 1.02 -9.49 -12.75
CA TRP A 304 -0.09 -9.34 -13.70
C TRP A 304 -0.75 -7.97 -13.61
N LEU A 305 -0.88 -7.39 -12.41
CA LEU A 305 -1.53 -6.10 -12.18
C LEU A 305 -0.70 -4.93 -12.71
N ASN A 306 0.63 -5.03 -12.64
CA ASN A 306 1.56 -3.97 -13.07
C ASN A 306 1.98 -4.10 -14.54
N GLY A 307 1.59 -5.17 -15.24
CA GLY A 307 1.95 -5.44 -16.63
C GLY A 307 0.83 -5.09 -17.62
N GLU A 308 1.19 -4.62 -18.81
CA GLU A 308 0.25 -4.47 -19.92
C GLU A 308 -0.19 -5.81 -20.53
N LYS A 309 0.60 -6.86 -20.29
CA LYS A 309 0.40 -8.21 -20.79
C LYS A 309 0.62 -9.22 -19.67
N GLU A 310 0.04 -10.40 -19.86
CA GLU A 310 0.31 -11.54 -19.01
C GLU A 310 1.83 -11.84 -18.96
N PRO A 311 2.46 -11.95 -17.76
CA PRO A 311 3.88 -12.22 -17.65
C PRO A 311 4.22 -13.62 -18.19
N ASP A 312 5.23 -13.71 -19.03
CA ASP A 312 5.76 -14.99 -19.51
C ASP A 312 6.50 -15.74 -18.39
N GLU A 313 6.94 -16.97 -18.68
CA GLU A 313 7.65 -17.80 -17.70
C GLU A 313 8.95 -17.15 -17.24
N GLU A 314 9.69 -16.50 -18.15
CA GLU A 314 11.00 -15.93 -17.82
C GLU A 314 10.88 -14.71 -16.92
N THR A 315 9.94 -13.82 -17.20
CA THR A 315 9.61 -12.66 -16.35
C THR A 315 9.27 -13.11 -14.92
N GLN A 316 8.43 -14.14 -14.80
CA GLN A 316 8.08 -14.70 -13.49
C GLN A 316 9.28 -15.34 -12.79
N PHE A 317 10.07 -16.13 -13.53
CA PHE A 317 11.25 -16.80 -13.01
C PHE A 317 12.27 -15.81 -12.44
N GLU A 318 12.63 -14.77 -13.19
CA GLU A 318 13.59 -13.77 -12.71
C GLU A 318 13.09 -13.03 -11.45
N ALA A 319 11.79 -12.71 -11.38
CA ALA A 319 11.20 -12.10 -10.19
C ALA A 319 11.27 -13.02 -8.96
N TYR A 320 10.94 -14.31 -9.12
CA TYR A 320 10.98 -15.27 -8.01
C TYR A 320 12.41 -15.65 -7.60
N LYS A 321 13.32 -15.75 -8.55
CA LYS A 321 14.75 -15.99 -8.31
C LYS A 321 15.37 -14.84 -7.52
N ALA A 322 15.11 -13.59 -7.92
CA ALA A 322 15.65 -12.41 -7.24
C ALA A 322 15.29 -12.39 -5.74
N ILE A 323 14.03 -12.66 -5.40
CA ILE A 323 13.62 -12.71 -4.00
C ILE A 323 14.17 -13.92 -3.27
N ALA A 324 14.27 -15.09 -3.91
CA ALA A 324 14.82 -16.31 -3.32
C ALA A 324 16.31 -16.15 -2.97
N GLU A 325 17.11 -15.58 -3.88
CA GLU A 325 18.52 -15.26 -3.66
C GLU A 325 18.71 -14.25 -2.53
N TYR A 326 17.87 -13.21 -2.48
CA TYR A 326 17.94 -12.21 -1.42
C TYR A 326 17.63 -12.82 -0.04
N VAL A 327 16.51 -13.54 0.06
CA VAL A 327 16.02 -14.11 1.33
C VAL A 327 17.00 -15.13 1.90
N ARG A 328 17.70 -15.89 1.06
CA ARG A 328 18.75 -16.85 1.50
C ARG A 328 19.79 -16.23 2.41
N ASN A 329 20.02 -14.93 2.27
CA ASN A 329 21.05 -14.19 3.02
C ASN A 329 20.50 -13.47 4.29
N LEU A 330 19.19 -13.56 4.58
CA LEU A 330 18.58 -12.91 5.76
C LEU A 330 18.86 -13.69 7.04
N SER A 331 18.62 -14.99 7.03
CA SER A 331 18.87 -15.88 8.17
C SER A 331 19.03 -17.34 7.69
N PRO A 332 19.60 -18.23 8.51
CA PRO A 332 19.74 -19.65 8.16
C PRO A 332 18.41 -20.36 7.89
N GLU A 333 17.32 -19.91 8.51
CA GLU A 333 15.96 -20.46 8.36
C GLU A 333 15.11 -19.72 7.35
N ALA A 334 15.62 -18.61 6.80
CA ALA A 334 14.86 -17.76 5.91
C ALA A 334 14.38 -18.50 4.67
N HIS A 335 13.14 -18.25 4.31
CA HIS A 335 12.50 -18.76 3.11
C HIS A 335 11.53 -17.71 2.57
N VAL A 336 11.14 -17.85 1.32
CA VAL A 336 10.05 -17.08 0.71
C VAL A 336 8.87 -18.01 0.43
N THR A 337 7.68 -17.62 0.88
CA THR A 337 6.42 -18.28 0.53
C THR A 337 5.78 -17.53 -0.62
N ILE A 338 5.82 -18.11 -1.81
CA ILE A 338 5.20 -17.52 -3.01
C ILE A 338 3.74 -17.98 -3.07
N ARG A 339 2.83 -17.01 -3.02
CA ARG A 339 1.41 -17.28 -3.26
C ARG A 339 1.20 -17.45 -4.77
N ALA A 340 0.58 -18.55 -5.18
CA ALA A 340 0.11 -18.71 -6.53
C ALA A 340 -0.88 -17.58 -6.87
N LEU A 341 -1.09 -17.34 -8.15
CA LEU A 341 -1.83 -16.19 -8.66
C LEU A 341 -3.20 -16.06 -7.98
N ASP A 342 -3.41 -14.90 -7.36
CA ASP A 342 -4.65 -14.52 -6.68
C ASP A 342 -5.29 -13.32 -7.38
N ILE A 343 -6.05 -13.60 -8.43
CA ILE A 343 -6.82 -12.63 -9.24
C ILE A 343 -8.30 -12.99 -9.22
N GLY A 344 -9.14 -12.01 -9.51
CA GLY A 344 -10.60 -12.05 -9.37
C GLY A 344 -11.07 -11.27 -8.14
N GLY A 345 -12.37 -11.13 -7.95
CA GLY A 345 -12.91 -10.26 -6.92
C GLY A 345 -12.64 -8.78 -7.25
N ASP A 346 -11.89 -8.12 -6.36
CA ASP A 346 -11.41 -6.73 -6.51
C ASP A 346 -10.22 -6.57 -7.47
N LYS A 347 -9.50 -7.67 -7.76
CA LYS A 347 -8.29 -7.68 -8.58
C LYS A 347 -8.63 -8.05 -10.03
N THR A 348 -8.87 -7.06 -10.86
CA THR A 348 -9.19 -7.26 -12.27
C THR A 348 -7.96 -7.16 -13.15
N VAL A 349 -7.73 -8.16 -14.00
CA VAL A 349 -6.67 -8.18 -15.01
C VAL A 349 -7.31 -8.18 -16.38
N ARG A 350 -6.93 -7.22 -17.22
CA ARG A 350 -7.50 -7.06 -18.57
C ARG A 350 -7.25 -8.31 -19.41
N GLY A 351 -8.33 -8.88 -19.98
CA GLY A 351 -8.28 -10.08 -20.81
C GLY A 351 -8.33 -11.41 -20.03
N ILE A 352 -8.24 -11.39 -18.71
CA ILE A 352 -8.30 -12.60 -17.86
C ILE A 352 -9.57 -12.64 -17.02
N THR A 353 -9.94 -11.51 -16.41
CA THR A 353 -11.12 -11.47 -15.53
C THR A 353 -12.40 -11.27 -16.35
N VAL A 354 -13.36 -12.17 -16.15
CA VAL A 354 -14.70 -12.07 -16.74
C VAL A 354 -15.61 -11.35 -15.75
N LYS A 355 -16.51 -10.51 -16.25
CA LYS A 355 -17.50 -9.84 -15.41
C LYS A 355 -18.47 -10.87 -14.84
N GLU A 356 -18.47 -11.05 -13.54
CA GLU A 356 -19.34 -11.95 -12.78
C GLU A 356 -20.33 -11.15 -11.92
N ASN A 357 -21.45 -11.76 -11.56
CA ASN A 357 -22.44 -11.11 -10.69
C ASN A 357 -21.95 -10.95 -9.25
N ASN A 358 -21.15 -11.92 -8.77
CA ASN A 358 -20.56 -11.93 -7.44
C ASN A 358 -19.06 -12.28 -7.56
N PRO A 359 -18.20 -11.33 -7.95
CA PRO A 359 -16.80 -11.62 -8.28
C PRO A 359 -16.01 -12.25 -7.13
N PHE A 360 -16.30 -11.87 -5.89
CA PHE A 360 -15.63 -12.45 -4.70
C PHE A 360 -16.00 -13.93 -4.47
N LEU A 361 -17.16 -14.39 -4.97
CA LEU A 361 -17.64 -15.79 -4.86
C LEU A 361 -17.43 -16.59 -6.15
N GLY A 362 -16.86 -15.98 -7.18
CA GLY A 362 -16.76 -16.50 -8.52
C GLY A 362 -15.49 -17.32 -8.79
N ASN A 363 -15.08 -17.33 -10.05
CA ASN A 363 -13.91 -18.04 -10.57
C ASN A 363 -12.64 -17.22 -10.32
N ARG A 364 -12.12 -17.28 -9.08
CA ARG A 364 -10.90 -16.56 -8.67
C ARG A 364 -9.84 -17.50 -8.13
N SER A 365 -8.59 -17.05 -8.14
CA SER A 365 -7.46 -17.68 -7.47
C SER A 365 -7.25 -19.15 -7.89
N ILE A 366 -7.23 -20.11 -6.96
CA ILE A 366 -7.01 -21.54 -7.31
C ILE A 366 -8.07 -22.07 -8.28
N ARG A 367 -9.33 -21.60 -8.20
CA ARG A 367 -10.39 -22.03 -9.11
C ARG A 367 -10.09 -21.61 -10.54
N TYR A 368 -9.64 -20.36 -10.72
CA TYR A 368 -9.19 -19.87 -12.02
C TYR A 368 -7.97 -20.67 -12.52
N LEU A 369 -6.96 -20.89 -11.66
CA LEU A 369 -5.76 -21.62 -12.03
C LEU A 369 -6.05 -23.05 -12.47
N LEU A 370 -6.97 -23.75 -11.81
CA LEU A 370 -7.38 -25.10 -12.20
C LEU A 370 -8.19 -25.12 -13.50
N SER A 371 -8.91 -24.04 -13.82
CA SER A 371 -9.61 -23.90 -15.11
C SER A 371 -8.68 -23.44 -16.24
N ALA A 372 -7.68 -22.61 -15.95
CA ALA A 372 -6.66 -22.07 -16.87
C ALA A 372 -5.30 -22.74 -16.66
N LYS A 373 -5.24 -24.05 -16.90
CA LYS A 373 -4.06 -24.90 -16.58
C LYS A 373 -2.77 -24.41 -17.23
N ASP A 374 -2.82 -23.78 -18.39
CA ASP A 374 -1.62 -23.26 -19.06
C ASP A 374 -0.97 -22.10 -18.27
N VAL A 375 -1.81 -21.22 -17.68
CA VAL A 375 -1.35 -20.15 -16.79
C VAL A 375 -0.73 -20.76 -15.53
N PHE A 376 -1.41 -21.74 -14.94
CA PHE A 376 -0.96 -22.40 -13.72
C PHE A 376 0.37 -23.15 -13.95
N ARG A 377 0.48 -23.96 -15.02
CA ARG A 377 1.72 -24.67 -15.38
C ARG A 377 2.89 -23.71 -15.58
N ARG A 378 2.67 -22.61 -16.30
CA ARG A 378 3.69 -21.56 -16.52
C ARG A 378 4.18 -20.97 -15.20
N GLN A 379 3.27 -20.64 -14.28
CA GLN A 379 3.66 -20.12 -12.98
C GLN A 379 4.40 -21.16 -12.15
N LEU A 380 3.93 -22.40 -12.08
CA LEU A 380 4.60 -23.48 -11.34
C LEU A 380 5.99 -23.77 -11.89
N ARG A 381 6.17 -23.77 -13.22
CA ARG A 381 7.50 -23.93 -13.86
C ARG A 381 8.45 -22.82 -13.41
N ALA A 382 8.02 -21.57 -13.45
CA ALA A 382 8.82 -20.43 -13.02
C ALA A 382 9.21 -20.52 -11.54
N ILE A 383 8.28 -20.89 -10.65
CA ILE A 383 8.55 -21.04 -9.21
C ILE A 383 9.51 -22.22 -8.96
N LEU A 384 9.28 -23.38 -9.59
CA LEU A 384 10.15 -24.54 -9.45
C LEU A 384 11.57 -24.25 -9.93
N ARG A 385 11.74 -23.61 -11.10
CA ARG A 385 13.06 -23.17 -11.59
C ARG A 385 13.75 -22.25 -10.57
N ALA A 386 13.02 -21.29 -10.02
CA ALA A 386 13.54 -20.35 -9.02
C ALA A 386 13.95 -21.05 -7.71
N SER A 387 13.36 -22.19 -7.36
CA SER A 387 13.68 -22.94 -6.13
C SER A 387 15.10 -23.50 -6.10
N ALA A 388 15.78 -23.59 -7.25
CA ALA A 388 17.20 -23.94 -7.31
C ALA A 388 18.13 -22.85 -6.71
N PHE A 389 17.64 -21.63 -6.52
CA PHE A 389 18.43 -20.46 -6.09
C PHE A 389 18.23 -20.08 -4.62
N GLY A 390 17.18 -20.58 -3.98
CA GLY A 390 16.89 -20.33 -2.57
C GLY A 390 15.72 -21.14 -2.05
N ARG A 391 15.43 -21.03 -0.75
CA ARG A 391 14.34 -21.78 -0.11
C ARG A 391 13.00 -21.15 -0.46
N ILE A 392 12.24 -21.80 -1.32
CA ILE A 392 10.90 -21.39 -1.73
C ILE A 392 9.87 -22.36 -1.16
N LYS A 393 8.72 -21.82 -0.75
CA LYS A 393 7.49 -22.55 -0.50
C LYS A 393 6.40 -22.04 -1.45
N ILE A 394 5.51 -22.92 -1.88
CA ILE A 394 4.35 -22.56 -2.72
C ILE A 394 3.10 -22.58 -1.86
N MET A 395 2.26 -21.57 -2.01
CA MET A 395 1.00 -21.45 -1.28
C MET A 395 -0.16 -21.24 -2.25
N TYR A 396 -1.17 -22.12 -2.20
CA TYR A 396 -2.37 -21.98 -3.02
C TYR A 396 -3.42 -21.13 -2.31
N PRO A 397 -3.87 -20.03 -2.95
CA PRO A 397 -4.89 -19.13 -2.38
C PRO A 397 -6.30 -19.71 -2.57
N MET A 398 -7.24 -19.26 -1.74
CA MET A 398 -8.69 -19.52 -1.86
C MET A 398 -9.06 -21.02 -1.88
N VAL A 399 -8.24 -21.88 -1.29
CA VAL A 399 -8.57 -23.30 -1.16
C VAL A 399 -9.86 -23.45 -0.34
N SER A 400 -10.83 -24.18 -0.87
CA SER A 400 -12.11 -24.45 -0.22
C SER A 400 -12.37 -25.92 0.07
N CYS A 401 -11.75 -26.82 -0.67
CA CYS A 401 -11.95 -28.25 -0.55
C CYS A 401 -10.67 -29.08 -0.86
N VAL A 402 -10.73 -30.37 -0.56
CA VAL A 402 -9.63 -31.32 -0.80
C VAL A 402 -9.40 -31.56 -2.28
N GLU A 403 -10.45 -31.54 -3.06
CA GLU A 403 -10.43 -31.77 -4.50
C GLU A 403 -9.52 -30.77 -5.21
N GLU A 404 -9.61 -29.49 -4.85
CA GLU A 404 -8.74 -28.43 -5.40
C GLU A 404 -7.25 -28.73 -5.11
N MET A 405 -6.91 -29.20 -3.91
CA MET A 405 -5.55 -29.57 -3.55
C MET A 405 -5.05 -30.80 -4.34
N ARG A 406 -5.93 -31.78 -4.60
CA ARG A 406 -5.60 -32.95 -5.40
C ARG A 406 -5.35 -32.59 -6.85
N GLU A 407 -6.22 -31.78 -7.44
CA GLU A 407 -6.06 -31.34 -8.82
C GLU A 407 -4.79 -30.50 -8.99
N ALA A 408 -4.50 -29.59 -8.05
CA ALA A 408 -3.27 -28.81 -8.06
C ALA A 408 -2.02 -29.70 -7.92
N ALA A 409 -2.08 -30.77 -7.12
CA ALA A 409 -0.99 -31.74 -7.00
C ALA A 409 -0.73 -32.51 -8.31
N VAL A 410 -1.77 -32.85 -9.07
CA VAL A 410 -1.60 -33.48 -10.40
C VAL A 410 -0.85 -32.52 -11.35
N VAL A 411 -1.27 -31.26 -11.42
CA VAL A 411 -0.59 -30.26 -12.28
C VAL A 411 0.86 -30.06 -11.85
N MET A 412 1.13 -30.05 -10.53
CA MET A 412 2.49 -29.93 -9.99
C MET A 412 3.39 -31.10 -10.44
N GLU A 413 2.91 -32.32 -10.35
CA GLU A 413 3.70 -33.51 -10.77
C GLU A 413 3.91 -33.54 -12.29
N GLU A 414 2.94 -33.13 -13.09
CA GLU A 414 3.12 -32.96 -14.53
C GLU A 414 4.23 -31.94 -14.83
N VAL A 415 4.24 -30.78 -14.17
CA VAL A 415 5.28 -29.76 -14.36
C VAL A 415 6.66 -30.26 -13.90
N LYS A 416 6.75 -30.97 -12.79
CA LYS A 416 8.00 -31.58 -12.34
C LYS A 416 8.55 -32.58 -13.38
N HIS A 417 7.66 -33.38 -13.95
CA HIS A 417 8.06 -34.34 -15.01
C HIS A 417 8.63 -33.62 -16.24
N GLU A 418 7.98 -32.54 -16.71
CA GLU A 418 8.50 -31.72 -17.81
C GLU A 418 9.87 -31.12 -17.52
N LEU A 419 10.09 -30.63 -16.30
CA LEU A 419 11.38 -30.05 -15.91
C LEU A 419 12.46 -31.12 -15.80
N ASP A 420 12.10 -32.33 -15.34
CA ASP A 420 13.01 -33.49 -15.31
C ASP A 420 13.44 -33.94 -16.72
N GLU A 421 12.49 -34.02 -17.67
CA GLU A 421 12.78 -34.35 -19.08
C GLU A 421 13.65 -33.24 -19.73
N ALA A 422 13.45 -31.99 -19.36
CA ALA A 422 14.26 -30.87 -19.84
C ALA A 422 15.62 -30.75 -19.13
N GLY A 423 15.92 -31.56 -18.12
CA GLY A 423 17.15 -31.50 -17.35
C GLY A 423 17.31 -30.26 -16.50
N VAL A 424 16.22 -29.57 -16.17
CA VAL A 424 16.20 -28.31 -15.40
C VAL A 424 16.29 -28.63 -13.91
N LYS A 425 17.18 -27.93 -13.20
CA LYS A 425 17.34 -28.08 -11.74
C LYS A 425 16.25 -27.34 -10.98
N TYR A 426 15.67 -27.98 -9.97
CA TYR A 426 14.72 -27.40 -9.03
C TYR A 426 14.73 -28.18 -7.70
N ASP A 427 14.09 -27.65 -6.66
CA ASP A 427 13.86 -28.35 -5.40
C ASP A 427 12.72 -29.37 -5.56
N ARG A 428 13.06 -30.66 -5.58
CA ARG A 428 12.08 -31.77 -5.73
C ARG A 428 11.13 -31.86 -4.54
N GLU A 429 11.58 -31.45 -3.36
CA GLU A 429 10.84 -31.50 -2.10
C GLU A 429 10.23 -30.13 -1.73
N ILE A 430 10.08 -29.23 -2.71
CA ILE A 430 9.51 -27.89 -2.48
C ILE A 430 8.21 -27.98 -1.67
N PRO A 431 8.12 -27.32 -0.49
CA PRO A 431 6.93 -27.40 0.34
C PRO A 431 5.74 -26.70 -0.32
N VAL A 432 4.62 -27.41 -0.41
CA VAL A 432 3.32 -26.86 -0.86
C VAL A 432 2.40 -26.73 0.34
N GLY A 433 1.72 -25.58 0.46
CA GLY A 433 0.75 -25.30 1.51
C GLY A 433 -0.55 -24.69 0.97
N ALA A 434 -1.52 -24.60 1.84
CA ALA A 434 -2.80 -23.94 1.55
C ALA A 434 -2.94 -22.63 2.33
N MET A 435 -3.46 -21.60 1.68
CA MET A 435 -3.98 -20.44 2.36
C MET A 435 -5.37 -20.78 2.90
N ILE A 436 -5.49 -20.76 4.22
CA ILE A 436 -6.77 -20.99 4.91
C ILE A 436 -7.45 -19.65 5.08
N GLU A 437 -8.34 -19.34 4.17
CA GLU A 437 -9.02 -18.04 4.10
C GLU A 437 -10.49 -18.17 3.69
N VAL A 438 -10.95 -19.41 3.45
CA VAL A 438 -12.36 -19.74 3.23
C VAL A 438 -12.85 -20.51 4.45
N PRO A 439 -14.01 -20.17 5.04
CA PRO A 439 -14.55 -20.88 6.22
C PRO A 439 -14.67 -22.39 6.04
N ALA A 440 -15.02 -22.86 4.83
CA ALA A 440 -15.07 -24.28 4.51
C ALA A 440 -13.71 -24.97 4.68
N ALA A 441 -12.63 -24.33 4.24
CA ALA A 441 -11.26 -24.83 4.43
C ALA A 441 -10.88 -24.83 5.92
N ALA A 442 -11.24 -23.76 6.65
CA ALA A 442 -10.96 -23.64 8.07
C ALA A 442 -11.63 -24.76 8.86
N ILE A 443 -12.91 -25.05 8.60
CA ILE A 443 -13.66 -26.15 9.25
C ILE A 443 -13.06 -27.51 8.87
N ASN A 444 -12.65 -27.69 7.60
CA ASN A 444 -12.12 -28.97 7.09
C ASN A 444 -10.57 -29.03 7.10
N ALA A 445 -9.93 -28.21 7.95
CA ALA A 445 -8.47 -28.06 7.98
C ALA A 445 -7.72 -29.41 8.10
N ARG A 446 -8.23 -30.36 8.91
CA ARG A 446 -7.63 -31.69 9.10
C ARG A 446 -7.58 -32.52 7.82
N ALA A 447 -8.57 -32.41 6.95
CA ALA A 447 -8.58 -33.14 5.69
C ALA A 447 -7.62 -32.48 4.67
N ILE A 448 -7.60 -31.16 4.61
CA ILE A 448 -6.69 -30.38 3.74
C ILE A 448 -5.24 -30.58 4.16
N ALA A 449 -4.94 -30.69 5.46
CA ALA A 449 -3.59 -30.91 5.99
C ALA A 449 -2.90 -32.15 5.40
N LYS A 450 -3.65 -33.15 4.96
CA LYS A 450 -3.07 -34.35 4.31
C LYS A 450 -2.35 -34.05 2.99
N TYR A 451 -2.65 -32.92 2.38
CA TYR A 451 -2.12 -32.47 1.08
C TYR A 451 -1.20 -31.25 1.19
N CYS A 452 -0.87 -30.85 2.43
CA CYS A 452 -0.09 -29.64 2.71
C CYS A 452 1.13 -29.96 3.56
N LYS A 453 2.17 -29.15 3.40
CA LYS A 453 3.35 -29.13 4.27
C LYS A 453 3.33 -27.95 5.25
N PHE A 454 2.40 -27.03 5.13
CA PHE A 454 2.17 -25.90 6.02
C PHE A 454 0.80 -25.26 5.74
N PHE A 455 0.31 -24.49 6.69
CA PHE A 455 -0.81 -23.57 6.51
C PHE A 455 -0.38 -22.12 6.61
N SER A 456 -1.08 -21.25 5.88
CA SER A 456 -1.01 -19.81 6.08
C SER A 456 -2.44 -19.27 6.17
N ILE A 457 -2.76 -18.57 7.25
CA ILE A 457 -4.13 -18.06 7.45
C ILE A 457 -4.22 -16.67 6.84
N GLY A 458 -5.06 -16.53 5.81
CA GLY A 458 -5.37 -15.27 5.14
C GLY A 458 -6.54 -14.56 5.83
N THR A 459 -6.27 -13.80 6.88
CA THR A 459 -7.34 -13.22 7.73
C THR A 459 -8.24 -12.25 6.98
N ASN A 460 -7.74 -11.60 5.91
CA ASN A 460 -8.55 -10.64 5.16
C ASN A 460 -9.79 -11.32 4.55
N ASP A 461 -9.58 -12.35 3.76
CA ASP A 461 -10.67 -13.09 3.13
C ASP A 461 -11.41 -13.98 4.14
N LEU A 462 -10.72 -14.55 5.14
CA LEU A 462 -11.38 -15.35 6.17
C LEU A 462 -12.42 -14.54 6.93
N VAL A 463 -12.12 -13.31 7.34
CA VAL A 463 -13.09 -12.40 8.00
C VAL A 463 -14.21 -12.05 7.03
N GLN A 464 -13.88 -11.63 5.81
CA GLN A 464 -14.84 -11.25 4.78
C GLN A 464 -15.88 -12.36 4.52
N TYR A 465 -15.43 -13.59 4.32
CA TYR A 465 -16.33 -14.72 4.04
C TYR A 465 -17.06 -15.23 5.26
N THR A 466 -16.45 -15.15 6.46
CA THR A 466 -17.12 -15.54 7.71
C THR A 466 -18.24 -14.58 8.03
N MET A 467 -18.02 -13.28 7.84
CA MET A 467 -19.00 -12.23 8.14
C MET A 467 -19.92 -11.94 6.95
N ALA A 468 -19.65 -12.50 5.76
CA ALA A 468 -20.36 -12.20 4.52
C ALA A 468 -20.41 -10.67 4.24
N ALA A 469 -19.35 -9.95 4.58
CA ALA A 469 -19.26 -8.50 4.47
C ALA A 469 -18.07 -8.10 3.60
N ASP A 470 -18.34 -7.36 2.53
CA ASP A 470 -17.31 -6.81 1.67
C ASP A 470 -16.56 -5.68 2.40
N ARG A 471 -15.26 -5.89 2.64
CA ARG A 471 -14.39 -4.92 3.34
C ARG A 471 -14.22 -3.60 2.58
N SER A 472 -14.43 -3.58 1.27
CA SER A 472 -14.33 -2.39 0.43
C SER A 472 -15.62 -1.57 0.40
N ASN A 473 -16.73 -2.11 0.91
CA ASN A 473 -18.01 -1.42 0.99
C ASN A 473 -18.15 -0.72 2.35
N GLU A 474 -18.11 0.61 2.35
CA GLU A 474 -18.18 1.45 3.56
C GLU A 474 -19.42 1.20 4.42
N GLU A 475 -20.56 0.86 3.79
CA GLU A 475 -21.82 0.63 4.53
C GLU A 475 -21.76 -0.61 5.42
N VAL A 476 -21.00 -1.64 5.05
CA VAL A 476 -20.88 -2.91 5.79
C VAL A 476 -19.49 -3.15 6.38
N ALA A 477 -18.52 -2.26 6.14
CA ALA A 477 -17.16 -2.38 6.64
C ALA A 477 -17.08 -2.49 8.17
N HIS A 478 -18.06 -1.94 8.90
CA HIS A 478 -18.17 -2.06 10.36
C HIS A 478 -18.38 -3.52 10.83
N LEU A 479 -18.86 -4.41 9.97
CA LEU A 479 -19.00 -5.84 10.26
C LEU A 479 -17.68 -6.61 10.09
N TYR A 480 -16.70 -6.02 9.43
CA TYR A 480 -15.39 -6.62 9.22
C TYR A 480 -14.55 -6.53 10.49
N GLN A 481 -14.69 -7.53 11.38
CA GLN A 481 -14.06 -7.56 12.70
C GLN A 481 -13.20 -8.82 12.86
N PRO A 482 -11.87 -8.72 12.86
CA PRO A 482 -10.98 -9.88 13.07
C PRO A 482 -11.18 -10.57 14.43
N THR A 483 -11.62 -9.82 15.44
CA THR A 483 -11.91 -10.32 16.80
C THR A 483 -13.33 -10.84 16.97
N HIS A 484 -14.13 -10.91 15.88
CA HIS A 484 -15.48 -11.47 15.96
C HIS A 484 -15.45 -12.94 16.46
N PRO A 485 -16.33 -13.35 17.40
CA PRO A 485 -16.37 -14.71 17.95
C PRO A 485 -16.29 -15.83 16.92
N ALA A 486 -17.01 -15.73 15.81
CA ALA A 486 -16.96 -16.72 14.74
C ALA A 486 -15.57 -16.83 14.10
N VAL A 487 -14.89 -15.69 13.89
CA VAL A 487 -13.52 -15.65 13.34
C VAL A 487 -12.53 -16.26 14.33
N LEU A 488 -12.60 -15.87 15.61
CA LEU A 488 -11.75 -16.43 16.67
C LEU A 488 -11.90 -17.96 16.77
N THR A 489 -13.12 -18.47 16.66
CA THR A 489 -13.40 -19.91 16.66
C THR A 489 -12.72 -20.62 15.50
N LEU A 490 -12.81 -20.07 14.27
CA LEU A 490 -12.15 -20.64 13.09
C LEU A 490 -10.63 -20.58 13.21
N MET A 491 -10.08 -19.43 13.65
CA MET A 491 -8.64 -19.26 13.88
C MET A 491 -8.11 -20.29 14.87
N GLN A 492 -8.76 -20.40 16.04
CA GLN A 492 -8.40 -21.36 17.07
C GLN A 492 -8.44 -22.80 16.55
N HIS A 493 -9.51 -23.15 15.81
CA HIS A 493 -9.65 -24.48 15.23
C HIS A 493 -8.51 -24.82 14.27
N VAL A 494 -8.21 -23.94 13.32
CA VAL A 494 -7.13 -24.16 12.34
C VAL A 494 -5.78 -24.30 13.01
N ILE A 495 -5.44 -23.40 13.94
CA ILE A 495 -4.16 -23.41 14.64
C ILE A 495 -4.04 -24.67 15.50
N LYS A 496 -5.11 -25.07 16.20
CA LYS A 496 -5.14 -26.31 16.99
C LYS A 496 -4.92 -27.54 16.13
N VAL A 497 -5.61 -27.65 14.99
CA VAL A 497 -5.43 -28.77 14.04
C VAL A 497 -3.99 -28.80 13.49
N ALA A 498 -3.43 -27.66 13.14
CA ALA A 498 -2.05 -27.56 12.66
C ALA A 498 -1.06 -28.05 13.72
N ASN A 499 -1.18 -27.57 14.95
CA ASN A 499 -0.30 -27.94 16.07
C ASN A 499 -0.41 -29.43 16.43
N GLU A 500 -1.63 -29.99 16.44
CA GLU A 500 -1.84 -31.45 16.67
C GLU A 500 -1.16 -32.31 15.59
N LEU A 501 -1.12 -31.83 14.37
CA LEU A 501 -0.48 -32.51 13.23
C LEU A 501 1.00 -32.13 13.03
N GLN A 502 1.56 -31.29 13.89
CA GLN A 502 2.91 -30.73 13.75
C GLN A 502 3.12 -30.04 12.38
N LEU A 503 2.07 -29.44 11.87
CA LEU A 503 2.07 -28.72 10.60
C LEU A 503 2.36 -27.24 10.87
N PRO A 504 3.42 -26.65 10.31
CA PRO A 504 3.71 -25.24 10.49
C PRO A 504 2.51 -24.36 10.08
N VAL A 505 2.17 -23.37 10.92
CA VAL A 505 1.08 -22.46 10.65
C VAL A 505 1.50 -21.00 10.80
N SER A 506 1.19 -20.19 9.79
CA SER A 506 1.45 -18.75 9.78
C SER A 506 0.15 -17.95 9.62
N VAL A 507 0.21 -16.68 10.01
CA VAL A 507 -0.85 -15.69 9.71
C VAL A 507 -0.26 -14.60 8.83
N CYS A 508 -0.88 -14.31 7.68
CA CYS A 508 -0.35 -13.36 6.70
C CYS A 508 -1.32 -12.26 6.27
N GLY A 509 -2.53 -12.22 6.82
CA GLY A 509 -3.48 -11.13 6.59
C GLY A 509 -3.06 -9.83 7.30
N GLU A 510 -3.72 -8.74 6.96
CA GLU A 510 -3.40 -7.40 7.49
C GLU A 510 -3.54 -7.31 9.03
N SER A 511 -4.45 -8.10 9.60
CA SER A 511 -4.63 -8.18 11.06
C SER A 511 -3.38 -8.67 11.81
N ALA A 512 -2.43 -9.35 11.14
CA ALA A 512 -1.14 -9.69 11.72
C ALA A 512 -0.24 -8.47 11.98
N SER A 513 -0.49 -7.37 11.27
CA SER A 513 0.21 -6.08 11.45
C SER A 513 -0.37 -5.25 12.61
N ASP A 514 -1.62 -5.51 13.01
CA ASP A 514 -2.24 -4.83 14.14
C ASP A 514 -1.59 -5.26 15.45
N PRO A 515 -1.12 -4.35 16.29
CA PRO A 515 -0.39 -4.68 17.51
C PRO A 515 -1.20 -5.50 18.52
N ILE A 516 -2.51 -5.26 18.60
CA ILE A 516 -3.41 -5.96 19.52
C ILE A 516 -3.77 -7.33 18.95
N VAL A 517 -4.25 -7.34 17.72
CA VAL A 517 -4.75 -8.56 17.06
C VAL A 517 -3.60 -9.49 16.66
N GLY A 518 -2.46 -8.94 16.19
CA GLY A 518 -1.28 -9.74 15.85
C GLY A 518 -0.70 -10.49 17.06
N VAL A 519 -0.65 -9.85 18.24
CA VAL A 519 -0.26 -10.52 19.49
C VAL A 519 -1.28 -11.61 19.87
N LEU A 520 -2.57 -11.41 19.60
CA LEU A 520 -3.57 -12.44 19.83
C LEU A 520 -3.31 -13.68 18.94
N TRP A 521 -2.98 -13.49 17.67
CA TRP A 521 -2.61 -14.61 16.80
C TRP A 521 -1.35 -15.33 17.28
N ALA A 522 -0.33 -14.59 17.71
CA ALA A 522 0.86 -15.17 18.32
C ALA A 522 0.54 -16.00 19.57
N SER A 523 -0.37 -15.49 20.42
CA SER A 523 -0.79 -16.17 21.65
C SER A 523 -1.54 -17.48 21.40
N MET A 524 -2.22 -17.60 20.26
CA MET A 524 -2.92 -18.83 19.84
C MET A 524 -1.97 -19.96 19.41
N GLY A 525 -0.67 -19.68 19.28
CA GLY A 525 0.35 -20.68 18.93
C GLY A 525 0.66 -20.78 17.44
N THR A 526 0.60 -19.66 16.72
CA THR A 526 1.13 -19.57 15.36
C THR A 526 2.67 -19.54 15.36
N ASP A 527 3.29 -20.20 14.39
CA ASP A 527 4.76 -20.23 14.25
C ASP A 527 5.31 -18.91 13.68
N VAL A 528 4.54 -18.27 12.79
CA VAL A 528 4.98 -17.10 12.05
C VAL A 528 3.86 -16.06 11.95
N LEU A 529 4.18 -14.83 12.29
CA LEU A 529 3.40 -13.66 11.88
C LEU A 529 4.04 -13.05 10.65
N SER A 530 3.29 -12.91 9.56
CA SER A 530 3.76 -12.28 8.33
C SER A 530 3.00 -10.99 8.06
N MET A 531 3.72 -9.88 7.97
CA MET A 531 3.15 -8.54 7.94
C MET A 531 3.91 -7.61 7.00
N SER A 532 3.38 -6.42 6.73
CA SER A 532 4.15 -5.39 6.03
C SER A 532 5.44 -5.09 6.80
N ALA A 533 6.56 -4.96 6.08
CA ALA A 533 7.88 -4.78 6.68
C ALA A 533 7.95 -3.59 7.65
N THR A 534 7.19 -2.53 7.38
CA THR A 534 7.09 -1.32 8.21
C THR A 534 6.54 -1.57 9.62
N TYR A 535 5.76 -2.65 9.83
CA TYR A 535 5.20 -2.99 11.14
C TYR A 535 6.06 -3.97 11.95
N ILE A 536 7.08 -4.58 11.34
CA ILE A 536 7.96 -5.54 12.01
C ILE A 536 8.68 -4.93 13.23
N PRO A 537 9.24 -3.71 13.14
CA PRO A 537 9.85 -3.06 14.28
C PRO A 537 8.90 -2.88 15.47
N LEU A 538 7.70 -2.37 15.21
CA LEU A 538 6.69 -2.16 16.24
C LEU A 538 6.27 -3.47 16.91
N MET A 539 5.91 -4.48 16.12
CA MET A 539 5.52 -5.79 16.65
C MET A 539 6.65 -6.42 17.47
N SER A 540 7.90 -6.30 17.00
CA SER A 540 9.06 -6.80 17.73
C SER A 540 9.24 -6.11 19.10
N LYS A 541 9.06 -4.79 19.17
CA LYS A 541 9.14 -4.03 20.43
C LYS A 541 8.07 -4.49 21.42
N ILE A 542 6.86 -4.73 20.96
CA ILE A 542 5.73 -5.18 21.77
C ILE A 542 6.02 -6.59 22.32
N LEU A 543 6.40 -7.52 21.45
CA LEU A 543 6.67 -8.91 21.85
C LEU A 543 7.83 -9.02 22.86
N ARG A 544 8.86 -8.16 22.77
CA ARG A 544 9.97 -8.09 23.74
C ARG A 544 9.56 -7.69 25.16
N ARG A 545 8.36 -7.11 25.33
CA ARG A 545 7.80 -6.74 26.63
C ARG A 545 6.97 -7.85 27.25
N LEU A 546 6.60 -8.87 26.46
CA LEU A 546 5.71 -9.96 26.86
C LEU A 546 6.50 -11.25 27.08
N THR A 547 6.08 -12.05 28.03
CA THR A 547 6.54 -13.41 28.27
C THR A 547 5.60 -14.43 27.61
N ARG A 548 6.01 -15.69 27.55
CA ARG A 548 5.12 -16.77 27.10
C ARG A 548 3.87 -16.87 27.99
N SER A 549 4.03 -16.72 29.31
CA SER A 549 2.90 -16.72 30.25
C SER A 549 1.94 -15.55 30.00
N ASP A 550 2.46 -14.38 29.60
CA ASP A 550 1.60 -13.25 29.23
C ASP A 550 0.78 -13.56 27.97
N LEU A 551 1.38 -14.23 26.99
CA LEU A 551 0.65 -14.67 25.79
C LEU A 551 -0.45 -15.70 26.13
N ASP A 552 -0.19 -16.63 27.05
CA ASP A 552 -1.19 -17.60 27.49
C ASP A 552 -2.36 -16.91 28.20
N GLU A 553 -2.08 -15.97 29.12
CA GLU A 553 -3.10 -15.15 29.79
C GLU A 553 -3.94 -14.34 28.78
N TYR A 554 -3.27 -13.76 27.77
CA TYR A 554 -3.92 -12.96 26.74
C TYR A 554 -4.87 -13.79 25.87
N ARG A 555 -4.44 -14.99 25.48
CA ARG A 555 -5.28 -15.94 24.75
C ARG A 555 -6.51 -16.34 25.56
N GLU A 556 -6.31 -16.69 26.84
CA GLU A 556 -7.39 -17.10 27.72
C GLU A 556 -8.42 -15.98 27.91
N LEU A 557 -7.97 -14.73 28.07
CA LEU A 557 -8.85 -13.57 28.12
C LEU A 557 -9.75 -13.51 26.89
N ALA A 558 -9.17 -13.48 25.70
CA ALA A 558 -9.92 -13.34 24.46
C ALA A 558 -10.89 -14.50 24.21
N LEU A 559 -10.44 -15.74 24.48
CA LEU A 559 -11.27 -16.92 24.27
C LEU A 559 -12.37 -17.10 25.32
N SER A 560 -12.16 -16.63 26.55
CA SER A 560 -13.21 -16.66 27.60
C SER A 560 -14.40 -15.75 27.25
N MET A 561 -14.14 -14.68 26.51
CA MET A 561 -15.16 -13.74 26.04
C MET A 561 -15.88 -14.19 24.75
N ASN A 562 -15.51 -15.34 24.18
CA ASN A 562 -16.08 -15.83 22.91
C ASN A 562 -17.51 -16.44 23.05
N ASN A 563 -18.16 -16.25 24.17
CA ASN A 563 -19.45 -16.88 24.50
C ASN A 563 -20.62 -15.92 24.69
N GLY A 564 -20.52 -14.68 24.18
CA GLY A 564 -21.63 -13.73 24.28
C GLY A 564 -21.29 -12.29 23.97
N GLU A 565 -19.98 -11.97 23.94
CA GLU A 565 -19.49 -10.62 23.66
C GLU A 565 -19.33 -10.39 22.17
N THR A 566 -19.37 -9.11 21.78
CA THR A 566 -19.12 -8.66 20.41
C THR A 566 -17.62 -8.62 20.12
N GLY A 567 -17.25 -8.62 18.83
CA GLY A 567 -15.86 -8.49 18.43
C GLY A 567 -15.19 -7.20 18.93
N ASN A 568 -15.93 -6.10 19.03
CA ASN A 568 -15.43 -4.84 19.58
C ASN A 568 -15.17 -4.93 21.09
N GLU A 569 -16.07 -5.55 21.86
CA GLU A 569 -15.87 -5.75 23.30
C GLU A 569 -14.64 -6.61 23.58
N ILE A 570 -14.41 -7.65 22.77
CA ILE A 570 -13.21 -8.48 22.86
C ILE A 570 -11.96 -7.65 22.52
N LEU A 571 -12.00 -6.87 21.44
CA LEU A 571 -10.89 -5.99 21.05
C LEU A 571 -10.54 -4.98 22.15
N ASP A 572 -11.56 -4.36 22.75
CA ASP A 572 -11.39 -3.39 23.83
C ASP A 572 -10.83 -4.04 25.10
N ALA A 573 -11.26 -5.25 25.42
CA ALA A 573 -10.69 -6.00 26.54
C ALA A 573 -9.21 -6.36 26.30
N CYS A 574 -8.89 -6.80 25.09
CA CYS A 574 -7.53 -7.05 24.65
C CYS A 574 -6.66 -5.78 24.73
N ARG A 575 -7.15 -4.64 24.26
CA ARG A 575 -6.47 -3.36 24.36
C ARG A 575 -6.18 -2.96 25.80
N ARG A 576 -7.18 -2.97 26.68
CA ARG A 576 -7.00 -2.67 28.12
C ARG A 576 -6.03 -3.61 28.80
N TRP A 577 -5.97 -4.89 28.41
CA TRP A 577 -4.99 -5.83 28.93
C TRP A 577 -3.57 -5.45 28.49
N MET A 578 -3.39 -5.12 27.21
CA MET A 578 -2.10 -4.69 26.64
C MET A 578 -1.60 -3.41 27.31
N GLU A 579 -2.45 -2.41 27.52
CA GLU A 579 -2.13 -1.15 28.20
C GLU A 579 -1.63 -1.38 29.64
N ARG A 580 -2.23 -2.33 30.35
CA ARG A 580 -1.77 -2.70 31.70
C ARG A 580 -0.42 -3.41 31.69
N LYS A 581 -0.18 -4.27 30.71
CA LYS A 581 1.09 -5.04 30.61
C LYS A 581 2.22 -4.21 30.02
N ILE A 582 1.92 -3.28 29.17
CA ILE A 582 2.85 -2.40 28.46
C ILE A 582 2.42 -0.95 28.71
N PRO A 583 2.84 -0.33 29.83
CA PRO A 583 2.39 1.03 30.19
C PRO A 583 2.75 2.11 29.18
N ASP A 584 3.76 1.86 28.33
CA ASP A 584 4.19 2.73 27.24
C ASP A 584 3.57 2.36 25.87
N LEU A 585 2.52 1.53 25.86
CA LEU A 585 1.89 1.03 24.62
C LEU A 585 1.45 2.18 23.71
N GLU A 586 0.74 3.18 24.24
CA GLU A 586 0.32 4.34 23.47
C GLU A 586 1.50 5.05 22.80
N THR A 587 2.61 5.20 23.52
CA THR A 587 3.85 5.79 22.98
C THR A 587 4.47 4.94 21.87
N LEU A 588 4.33 3.62 21.96
CA LEU A 588 4.82 2.69 20.91
C LEU A 588 3.93 2.69 19.67
N LEU A 589 2.65 2.95 19.85
CA LEU A 589 1.67 3.00 18.77
C LEU A 589 1.72 4.33 17.99
N ILE A 590 2.31 5.36 18.60
CA ILE A 590 2.63 6.64 17.97
C ILE A 590 3.87 6.48 17.05
#